data_db3edd08133ef16939b46c77f8ffbce1
#
_entry.id   db3edd08133ef16939b46c77f8ffbce1
#
_cell.length_a   1.000
_cell.length_b   1.000
_cell.length_c   1.000
_cell.angle_alpha   90.00
_cell.angle_beta   90.00
_cell.angle_gamma   90.00
#
_symmetry.space_group_name_H-M   'P 1'
#
loop_
_entity.id
_entity.type
_entity.pdbx_description
1 polymer ?
#
loop_
_entity_poly.entity_id
_entity_poly.type
_entity_poly.pdbx_seq_one_letter_code
_entity_poly.pdbx_strand_id
1 'polypeptide(L)'
;LHQHQGFFFAVFPSLGGRQFEADNLDQMEWVGRYLGRLHQTGRKQRFIARPEIGTNEYLLEPRQVFELSPLIPAGLKEAFLSATDELIDAVMAQWHGRANILRLHGDCHAGNILWRDGPLFVDLDDSRNGPAIQDLWMLLNGDKAEQRMQLEMIIEAYEEFSAFNTDEIFLAGGS
;
A
#
# COMPACT_ATOMS: atom_id res chain seq x y z
N LEU A 1 17.55 13.55 12.86
CA LEU A 1 17.24 14.41 11.72
C LEU A 1 18.20 15.57 11.72
N HIS A 2 18.84 15.83 10.60
CA HIS A 2 19.78 16.93 10.40
C HIS A 2 19.19 17.96 9.44
N GLN A 3 19.72 19.19 9.48
CA GLN A 3 19.34 20.25 8.55
C GLN A 3 20.60 20.93 8.01
N HIS A 4 20.65 21.12 6.70
CA HIS A 4 21.71 21.88 6.03
C HIS A 4 21.15 22.59 4.80
N GLN A 5 21.45 23.88 4.67
CA GLN A 5 20.99 24.74 3.56
C GLN A 5 19.49 24.64 3.24
N GLY A 6 18.64 24.50 4.28
CA GLY A 6 17.18 24.39 4.12
C GLY A 6 16.66 22.98 3.87
N PHE A 7 17.52 21.99 3.67
CA PHE A 7 17.14 20.58 3.49
C PHE A 7 17.22 19.82 4.81
N PHE A 8 16.22 18.98 5.07
CA PHE A 8 16.24 18.01 6.14
C PHE A 8 16.75 16.67 5.62
N PHE A 9 17.60 16.01 6.38
CA PHE A 9 18.12 14.68 6.03
C PHE A 9 18.39 13.83 7.26
N ALA A 10 18.45 12.51 7.06
CA ALA A 10 18.87 11.56 8.06
C ALA A 10 20.02 10.70 7.52
N VAL A 11 20.89 10.25 8.41
CA VAL A 11 21.97 9.34 8.09
C VAL A 11 21.75 8.05 8.86
N PHE A 12 21.74 6.95 8.14
CA PHE A 12 21.56 5.62 8.67
C PHE A 12 22.80 4.76 8.38
N PRO A 13 23.10 3.74 9.21
CA PRO A 13 24.07 2.72 8.84
C PRO A 13 23.68 2.06 7.52
N SER A 14 24.64 1.87 6.61
CA SER A 14 24.41 1.10 5.41
C SER A 14 24.29 -0.38 5.77
N LEU A 15 23.08 -0.90 5.77
CA LEU A 15 22.80 -2.31 6.00
C LEU A 15 22.72 -3.00 4.65
N GLY A 16 23.74 -3.79 4.30
CA GLY A 16 23.72 -4.64 3.12
C GLY A 16 22.71 -5.78 3.27
N GLY A 17 22.21 -6.26 2.15
CA GLY A 17 21.34 -7.41 2.06
C GLY A 17 21.25 -7.88 0.61
N ARG A 18 20.84 -9.13 0.37
CA ARG A 18 20.41 -9.58 -0.95
C ARG A 18 18.98 -9.11 -1.18
N GLN A 19 18.52 -9.17 -2.41
CA GLN A 19 17.13 -8.89 -2.72
C GLN A 19 16.22 -9.97 -2.13
N PHE A 20 15.04 -9.57 -1.68
CA PHE A 20 13.96 -10.48 -1.31
C PHE A 20 13.48 -11.28 -2.52
N GLU A 21 13.24 -12.56 -2.35
CA GLU A 21 12.79 -13.49 -3.38
C GLU A 21 11.29 -13.75 -3.17
N ALA A 22 10.43 -13.05 -3.95
CA ALA A 22 8.98 -13.09 -3.76
C ALA A 22 8.33 -14.44 -4.09
N ASP A 23 9.02 -15.32 -4.82
CA ASP A 23 8.64 -16.70 -5.09
C ASP A 23 9.13 -17.70 -4.03
N ASN A 24 9.92 -17.25 -3.05
CA ASN A 24 10.35 -18.05 -1.92
C ASN A 24 9.31 -17.95 -0.78
N LEU A 25 8.52 -19.02 -0.62
CA LEU A 25 7.41 -19.05 0.35
C LEU A 25 7.87 -18.87 1.80
N ASP A 26 9.04 -19.42 2.18
CA ASP A 26 9.58 -19.23 3.53
C ASP A 26 9.91 -17.75 3.80
N GLN A 27 10.47 -17.05 2.80
CA GLN A 27 10.74 -15.62 2.91
C GLN A 27 9.44 -14.81 2.97
N MET A 28 8.44 -15.20 2.19
CA MET A 28 7.13 -14.56 2.16
C MET A 28 6.44 -14.64 3.54
N GLU A 29 6.49 -15.80 4.19
CA GLU A 29 5.97 -16.01 5.53
C GLU A 29 6.67 -15.09 6.56
N TRP A 30 8.00 -14.97 6.49
CA TRP A 30 8.74 -14.03 7.34
C TRP A 30 8.33 -12.58 7.10
N VAL A 31 8.14 -12.18 5.84
CA VAL A 31 7.66 -10.85 5.50
C VAL A 31 6.27 -10.60 6.09
N GLY A 32 5.36 -11.57 6.02
CA GLY A 32 4.04 -11.51 6.66
C GLY A 32 4.13 -11.20 8.16
N ARG A 33 4.97 -11.95 8.91
CA ARG A 33 5.21 -11.72 10.34
C ARG A 33 5.73 -10.31 10.63
N TYR A 34 6.69 -9.85 9.84
CA TYR A 34 7.29 -8.52 10.05
C TYR A 34 6.31 -7.39 9.70
N LEU A 35 5.50 -7.54 8.66
CA LEU A 35 4.41 -6.61 8.35
C LEU A 35 3.37 -6.58 9.46
N GLY A 36 2.98 -7.73 10.02
CA GLY A 36 2.10 -7.79 11.18
C GLY A 36 2.62 -6.98 12.37
N ARG A 37 3.92 -7.08 12.67
CA ARG A 37 4.58 -6.28 13.74
C ARG A 37 4.66 -4.79 13.39
N LEU A 38 4.98 -4.45 12.15
CA LEU A 38 5.01 -3.08 11.66
C LEU A 38 3.64 -2.44 11.79
N HIS A 39 2.61 -3.11 11.30
CA HIS A 39 1.23 -2.63 11.35
C HIS A 39 0.65 -2.61 12.77
N GLN A 40 1.02 -3.56 13.65
CA GLN A 40 0.67 -3.48 15.07
C GLN A 40 1.15 -2.17 15.70
N THR A 41 2.34 -1.71 15.29
CA THR A 41 2.85 -0.41 15.73
C THR A 41 2.13 0.74 15.01
N GLY A 42 1.87 0.59 13.71
CA GLY A 42 1.17 1.56 12.87
C GLY A 42 -0.26 1.88 13.33
N ARG A 43 -0.94 0.91 13.94
CA ARG A 43 -2.30 1.08 14.49
C ARG A 43 -2.37 1.99 15.71
N LYS A 44 -1.27 2.20 16.42
CA LYS A 44 -1.26 2.99 17.67
C LYS A 44 -1.54 4.47 17.46
N GLN A 45 -1.16 5.00 16.30
CA GLN A 45 -1.34 6.41 15.96
C GLN A 45 -1.25 6.61 14.45
N ARG A 46 -2.11 7.44 13.86
CA ARG A 46 -2.02 7.85 12.45
C ARG A 46 -0.91 8.88 12.23
N PHE A 47 -0.40 8.98 11.02
CA PHE A 47 0.37 10.15 10.59
C PHE A 47 -0.56 11.37 10.52
N ILE A 48 -0.05 12.52 10.95
CA ILE A 48 -0.79 13.80 10.92
C ILE A 48 -0.46 14.57 9.62
N ALA A 49 0.80 14.51 9.18
CA ALA A 49 1.32 15.30 8.06
C ALA A 49 1.58 14.49 6.79
N ARG A 50 1.24 13.20 6.79
CA ARG A 50 1.36 12.32 5.61
C ARG A 50 0.00 12.12 4.97
N PRO A 51 -0.07 11.91 3.64
CA PRO A 51 -1.32 11.63 2.94
C PRO A 51 -1.99 10.35 3.45
N GLU A 52 -3.24 10.17 3.08
CA GLU A 52 -4.00 8.96 3.34
C GLU A 52 -4.41 8.31 2.01
N ILE A 53 -4.36 6.98 1.94
CA ILE A 53 -4.97 6.24 0.83
C ILE A 53 -6.46 6.20 1.12
N GLY A 54 -7.21 7.03 0.44
CA GLY A 54 -8.64 7.19 0.61
C GLY A 54 -9.32 7.63 -0.67
N THR A 55 -10.63 7.59 -0.66
CA THR A 55 -11.44 7.95 -1.84
C THR A 55 -11.34 9.43 -2.19
N ASN A 56 -11.10 10.29 -1.20
CA ASN A 56 -10.93 11.72 -1.45
C ASN A 56 -9.66 11.99 -2.25
N GLU A 57 -8.52 11.56 -1.73
CA GLU A 57 -7.18 11.85 -2.27
C GLU A 57 -6.91 11.13 -3.60
N TYR A 58 -7.48 9.94 -3.79
CA TYR A 58 -7.18 9.10 -4.96
C TYR A 58 -8.26 9.11 -6.03
N LEU A 59 -9.48 9.58 -5.72
CA LEU A 59 -10.60 9.61 -6.66
C LEU A 59 -11.18 11.01 -6.84
N LEU A 60 -11.67 11.63 -5.77
CA LEU A 60 -12.45 12.87 -5.88
C LEU A 60 -11.58 14.07 -6.24
N GLU A 61 -10.43 14.25 -5.61
CA GLU A 61 -9.50 15.34 -5.94
C GLU A 61 -8.92 15.20 -7.35
N PRO A 62 -8.39 14.03 -7.79
CA PRO A 62 -7.98 13.84 -9.18
C PRO A 62 -9.09 14.09 -10.20
N ARG A 63 -10.31 13.66 -9.90
CA ARG A 63 -11.47 13.91 -10.78
C ARG A 63 -11.70 15.41 -11.00
N GLN A 64 -11.56 16.24 -9.94
CA GLN A 64 -11.69 17.70 -10.06
C GLN A 64 -10.56 18.29 -10.91
N VAL A 65 -9.33 17.78 -10.75
CA VAL A 65 -8.19 18.19 -11.58
C VAL A 65 -8.43 17.85 -13.05
N PHE A 66 -8.98 16.68 -13.36
CA PHE A 66 -9.32 16.29 -14.72
C PHE A 66 -10.39 17.20 -15.34
N GLU A 67 -11.39 17.60 -14.56
CA GLU A 67 -12.44 18.53 -15.02
C GLU A 67 -11.85 19.88 -15.49
N LEU A 68 -10.84 20.38 -14.80
CA LEU A 68 -10.20 21.65 -15.14
C LEU A 68 -9.03 21.49 -16.11
N SER A 69 -8.57 20.26 -16.36
CA SER A 69 -7.37 20.01 -17.17
C SER A 69 -7.58 20.36 -18.66
N PRO A 70 -6.67 21.12 -19.26
CA PRO A 70 -6.65 21.35 -20.69
C PRO A 70 -6.06 20.17 -21.49
N LEU A 71 -5.50 19.16 -20.81
CA LEU A 71 -4.86 18.00 -21.46
C LEU A 71 -5.90 17.03 -22.04
N ILE A 72 -7.15 17.06 -21.55
CA ILE A 72 -8.22 16.22 -22.09
C ILE A 72 -8.86 16.94 -23.26
N PRO A 73 -8.83 16.37 -24.49
CA PRO A 73 -9.46 16.97 -25.64
C PRO A 73 -10.95 17.28 -25.41
N ALA A 74 -11.41 18.45 -25.81
CA ALA A 74 -12.79 18.92 -25.56
C ALA A 74 -13.87 17.92 -26.03
N GLY A 75 -13.65 17.27 -27.18
CA GLY A 75 -14.58 16.28 -27.73
C GLY A 75 -14.65 14.95 -26.99
N LEU A 76 -13.69 14.67 -26.08
CA LEU A 76 -13.65 13.44 -25.26
C LEU A 76 -13.96 13.72 -23.80
N LYS A 77 -13.97 14.99 -23.38
CA LYS A 77 -14.01 15.38 -21.98
C LYS A 77 -15.26 14.87 -21.26
N GLU A 78 -16.42 15.04 -21.87
CA GLU A 78 -17.69 14.59 -21.30
C GLU A 78 -17.70 13.06 -21.08
N ALA A 79 -17.33 12.29 -22.10
CA ALA A 79 -17.30 10.83 -22.02
C ALA A 79 -16.26 10.34 -21.00
N PHE A 80 -15.09 11.00 -20.93
CA PHE A 80 -14.05 10.68 -19.96
C PHE A 80 -14.51 10.93 -18.52
N LEU A 81 -15.14 12.08 -18.26
CA LEU A 81 -15.63 12.42 -16.93
C LEU A 81 -16.79 11.51 -16.51
N SER A 82 -17.72 11.18 -17.43
CA SER A 82 -18.80 10.22 -17.15
C SER A 82 -18.26 8.85 -16.76
N ALA A 83 -17.31 8.31 -17.52
CA ALA A 83 -16.68 7.03 -17.19
C ALA A 83 -15.89 7.09 -15.86
N THR A 84 -15.28 8.24 -15.58
CA THR A 84 -14.59 8.45 -14.29
C THR A 84 -15.58 8.47 -13.13
N ASP A 85 -16.73 9.14 -13.28
CA ASP A 85 -17.75 9.21 -12.24
C ASP A 85 -18.35 7.81 -11.97
N GLU A 86 -18.64 7.02 -13.00
CA GLU A 86 -19.10 5.62 -12.87
C GLU A 86 -18.07 4.76 -12.12
N LEU A 87 -16.77 4.92 -12.43
CA LEU A 87 -15.69 4.22 -11.75
C LEU A 87 -15.61 4.64 -10.27
N ILE A 88 -15.70 5.93 -9.97
CA ILE A 88 -15.69 6.47 -8.61
C ILE A 88 -16.85 5.87 -7.81
N ASP A 89 -18.06 5.86 -8.34
CA ASP A 89 -19.24 5.30 -7.66
C ASP A 89 -19.03 3.80 -7.36
N ALA A 90 -18.51 3.03 -8.31
CA ALA A 90 -18.23 1.62 -8.13
C ALA A 90 -17.17 1.37 -7.05
N VAL A 91 -16.09 2.15 -7.03
CA VAL A 91 -15.04 2.03 -6.01
C VAL A 91 -15.56 2.47 -4.64
N MET A 92 -16.28 3.57 -4.55
CA MET A 92 -16.85 4.06 -3.29
C MET A 92 -17.82 3.05 -2.67
N ALA A 93 -18.62 2.38 -3.48
CA ALA A 93 -19.52 1.31 -3.02
C ALA A 93 -18.75 0.13 -2.38
N GLN A 94 -17.54 -0.17 -2.86
CA GLN A 94 -16.68 -1.21 -2.29
C GLN A 94 -15.87 -0.70 -1.08
N TRP A 95 -15.48 0.58 -1.07
CA TRP A 95 -14.62 1.15 -0.04
C TRP A 95 -15.30 1.31 1.31
N HIS A 96 -16.60 1.68 1.32
CA HIS A 96 -17.33 2.02 2.53
C HIS A 96 -17.35 0.89 3.57
N GLY A 97 -16.82 1.19 4.78
CA GLY A 97 -16.82 0.29 5.93
C GLY A 97 -15.79 -0.85 5.90
N ARG A 98 -15.00 -0.97 4.82
CA ARG A 98 -14.02 -2.06 4.66
C ARG A 98 -12.60 -1.66 5.05
N ALA A 99 -12.22 -0.42 4.84
CA ALA A 99 -10.85 0.05 5.10
C ALA A 99 -10.61 0.31 6.59
N ASN A 100 -9.58 -0.31 7.14
CA ASN A 100 -9.11 -0.08 8.49
C ASN A 100 -7.78 0.68 8.43
N ILE A 101 -7.85 1.98 8.63
CA ILE A 101 -6.73 2.89 8.35
C ILE A 101 -5.67 2.84 9.45
N LEU A 102 -4.43 2.58 9.05
CA LEU A 102 -3.25 2.54 9.90
C LEU A 102 -2.04 3.15 9.17
N ARG A 103 -0.89 3.26 9.85
CA ARG A 103 0.36 3.66 9.18
C ARG A 103 0.91 2.49 8.40
N LEU A 104 1.23 2.77 7.13
CA LEU A 104 1.77 1.81 6.18
C LEU A 104 3.22 2.15 5.82
N HIS A 105 3.90 1.17 5.24
CA HIS A 105 5.06 1.42 4.40
C HIS A 105 4.66 2.26 3.18
N GLY A 106 3.54 1.89 2.54
CA GLY A 106 2.89 2.63 1.46
C GLY A 106 3.38 2.24 0.06
N ASP A 107 4.61 1.74 -0.05
CA ASP A 107 5.23 1.23 -1.28
C ASP A 107 5.98 -0.09 -1.01
N CYS A 108 5.30 -1.05 -0.39
CA CYS A 108 5.88 -2.31 0.09
C CYS A 108 5.98 -3.36 -1.02
N HIS A 109 6.73 -3.08 -2.08
CA HIS A 109 7.03 -4.06 -3.12
C HIS A 109 8.35 -4.81 -2.85
N ALA A 110 8.58 -5.92 -3.56
CA ALA A 110 9.76 -6.76 -3.38
C ALA A 110 11.10 -6.03 -3.49
N GLY A 111 11.17 -4.96 -4.30
CA GLY A 111 12.37 -4.13 -4.47
C GLY A 111 12.74 -3.30 -3.22
N ASN A 112 11.76 -3.05 -2.35
CA ASN A 112 11.93 -2.29 -1.10
C ASN A 112 12.12 -3.20 0.12
N ILE A 113 12.42 -4.50 -0.12
CA ILE A 113 12.74 -5.46 0.93
C ILE A 113 14.11 -6.06 0.66
N LEU A 114 15.06 -5.78 1.55
CA LEU A 114 16.35 -6.45 1.58
C LEU A 114 16.29 -7.65 2.51
N TRP A 115 17.05 -8.68 2.18
CA TRP A 115 17.13 -9.90 2.99
C TRP A 115 18.50 -10.07 3.62
N ARG A 116 18.53 -10.05 4.96
CA ARG A 116 19.71 -10.37 5.74
C ARG A 116 19.26 -10.90 7.10
N ASP A 117 19.35 -12.21 7.29
CA ASP A 117 18.86 -12.88 8.52
C ASP A 117 17.36 -12.59 8.81
N GLY A 118 16.61 -12.19 7.79
CA GLY A 118 15.21 -11.75 7.82
C GLY A 118 14.98 -10.54 6.92
N PRO A 119 13.71 -10.11 6.75
CA PRO A 119 13.37 -8.95 5.92
C PRO A 119 13.78 -7.65 6.59
N LEU A 120 14.33 -6.74 5.80
CA LEU A 120 14.62 -5.36 6.15
C LEU A 120 13.88 -4.45 5.17
N PHE A 121 12.87 -3.74 5.64
CA PHE A 121 12.12 -2.77 4.84
C PHE A 121 12.92 -1.48 4.70
N VAL A 122 13.02 -0.99 3.47
CA VAL A 122 13.74 0.23 3.09
C VAL A 122 12.82 1.13 2.27
N ASP A 123 13.24 2.37 2.07
CA ASP A 123 12.50 3.36 1.28
C ASP A 123 11.10 3.69 1.85
N LEU A 124 11.11 4.35 3.00
CA LEU A 124 9.91 4.76 3.71
C LEU A 124 9.37 6.13 3.27
N ASP A 125 9.80 6.63 2.12
CA ASP A 125 9.42 7.96 1.64
C ASP A 125 7.92 8.04 1.32
N ASP A 126 7.34 6.94 0.87
CA ASP A 126 5.92 6.79 0.57
C ASP A 126 5.05 6.36 1.75
N SER A 127 5.61 6.30 2.97
CA SER A 127 4.84 5.96 4.17
C SER A 127 3.65 6.89 4.35
N ARG A 128 2.48 6.31 4.53
CA ARG A 128 1.20 7.03 4.60
C ARG A 128 0.18 6.31 5.48
N ASN A 129 -0.99 6.90 5.66
CA ASN A 129 -2.11 6.20 6.25
C ASN A 129 -2.87 5.42 5.17
N GLY A 130 -3.37 4.23 5.49
CA GLY A 130 -4.17 3.45 4.55
C GLY A 130 -4.56 2.08 5.10
N PRO A 131 -5.27 1.26 4.31
CA PRO A 131 -5.63 -0.10 4.68
C PRO A 131 -4.43 -1.03 4.60
N ALA A 132 -4.37 -2.02 5.50
CA ALA A 132 -3.26 -2.96 5.60
C ALA A 132 -2.98 -3.72 4.29
N ILE A 133 -4.04 -4.03 3.54
CA ILE A 133 -3.94 -4.74 2.26
C ILE A 133 -2.98 -4.06 1.28
N GLN A 134 -2.81 -2.72 1.35
CA GLN A 134 -1.90 -1.98 0.48
C GLN A 134 -0.46 -2.50 0.54
N ASP A 135 0.04 -2.82 1.71
CA ASP A 135 1.41 -3.32 1.87
C ASP A 135 1.53 -4.83 1.57
N LEU A 136 0.41 -5.56 1.52
CA LEU A 136 0.39 -6.98 1.25
C LEU A 136 0.27 -7.31 -0.24
N TRP A 137 -0.67 -6.66 -0.95
CA TRP A 137 -0.92 -7.01 -2.35
C TRP A 137 0.24 -6.69 -3.28
N MET A 138 1.06 -5.70 -2.94
CA MET A 138 2.24 -5.30 -3.72
C MET A 138 3.37 -6.36 -3.73
N LEU A 139 3.28 -7.36 -2.87
CA LEU A 139 4.21 -8.49 -2.80
C LEU A 139 3.81 -9.65 -3.70
N LEU A 140 2.53 -9.68 -4.13
CA LEU A 140 1.98 -10.81 -4.87
C LEU A 140 2.48 -10.82 -6.31
N ASN A 141 2.77 -12.02 -6.81
CA ASN A 141 3.22 -12.22 -8.18
C ASN A 141 2.63 -13.51 -8.78
N GLY A 142 2.82 -13.71 -10.08
CA GLY A 142 2.29 -14.88 -10.76
C GLY A 142 0.81 -14.72 -11.18
N ASP A 143 0.16 -15.85 -11.41
CA ASP A 143 -1.25 -15.87 -11.77
C ASP A 143 -2.20 -15.69 -10.56
N LYS A 144 -3.50 -15.61 -10.82
CA LYS A 144 -4.51 -15.39 -9.75
C LYS A 144 -4.52 -16.47 -8.67
N ALA A 145 -4.24 -17.73 -9.03
CA ALA A 145 -4.23 -18.83 -8.07
C ALA A 145 -2.98 -18.75 -7.18
N GLU A 146 -1.84 -18.43 -7.78
CA GLU A 146 -0.58 -18.22 -7.07
C GLU A 146 -0.68 -17.00 -6.12
N GLN A 147 -1.20 -15.86 -6.62
CA GLN A 147 -1.42 -14.66 -5.81
C GLN A 147 -2.34 -14.93 -4.61
N ARG A 148 -3.41 -15.70 -4.81
CA ARG A 148 -4.32 -16.06 -3.73
C ARG A 148 -3.62 -16.90 -2.66
N MET A 149 -2.88 -17.93 -3.06
CA MET A 149 -2.12 -18.77 -2.14
C MET A 149 -1.07 -17.96 -1.36
N GLN A 150 -0.35 -17.05 -2.04
CA GLN A 150 0.62 -16.17 -1.41
C GLN A 150 -0.05 -15.23 -0.40
N LEU A 151 -1.20 -14.65 -0.75
CA LEU A 151 -1.94 -13.75 0.14
C LEU A 151 -2.44 -14.48 1.39
N GLU A 152 -3.02 -15.67 1.24
CA GLU A 152 -3.48 -16.50 2.35
C GLU A 152 -2.33 -16.80 3.33
N MET A 153 -1.16 -17.16 2.81
CA MET A 153 0.06 -17.42 3.60
C MET A 153 0.58 -16.16 4.32
N ILE A 154 0.64 -15.03 3.61
CA ILE A 154 1.06 -13.75 4.22
C ILE A 154 0.11 -13.36 5.35
N ILE A 155 -1.20 -13.48 5.14
CA ILE A 155 -2.22 -13.15 6.15
C ILE A 155 -2.07 -14.05 7.36
N GLU A 156 -1.91 -15.36 7.20
CA GLU A 156 -1.71 -16.31 8.30
C GLU A 156 -0.50 -15.91 9.17
N ALA A 157 0.63 -15.62 8.54
CA ALA A 157 1.83 -15.20 9.23
C ALA A 157 1.71 -13.79 9.87
N TYR A 158 1.01 -12.87 9.20
CA TYR A 158 0.71 -11.53 9.71
C TYR A 158 -0.14 -11.58 10.98
N GLU A 159 -1.12 -12.48 11.03
CA GLU A 159 -2.05 -12.62 12.15
C GLU A 159 -1.40 -13.17 13.43
N GLU A 160 -0.17 -13.68 13.37
CA GLU A 160 0.61 -13.95 14.58
C GLU A 160 0.86 -12.69 15.43
N PHE A 161 0.80 -11.49 14.84
CA PHE A 161 1.13 -10.23 15.50
C PHE A 161 0.03 -9.18 15.45
N SER A 162 -0.83 -9.17 14.42
CA SER A 162 -1.85 -8.15 14.23
C SER A 162 -3.05 -8.73 13.48
N ALA A 163 -4.25 -8.55 14.00
CA ALA A 163 -5.46 -8.98 13.29
C ALA A 163 -5.54 -8.32 11.90
N PHE A 164 -5.87 -9.11 10.88
CA PHE A 164 -6.12 -8.64 9.54
C PHE A 164 -7.62 -8.51 9.28
N ASN A 165 -8.03 -7.41 8.64
CA ASN A 165 -9.41 -7.24 8.21
C ASN A 165 -9.59 -7.85 6.82
N THR A 166 -10.17 -9.04 6.73
CA THR A 166 -10.37 -9.77 5.47
C THR A 166 -11.27 -9.04 4.47
N ASP A 167 -12.12 -8.10 4.93
CA ASP A 167 -12.92 -7.27 4.04
C ASP A 167 -12.05 -6.35 3.16
N GLU A 168 -10.81 -6.07 3.57
CA GLU A 168 -9.87 -5.29 2.78
C GLU A 168 -9.39 -6.01 1.52
N ILE A 169 -9.50 -7.34 1.43
CA ILE A 169 -9.13 -8.11 0.23
C ILE A 169 -9.90 -7.62 -0.99
N PHE A 170 -11.16 -7.23 -0.81
CA PHE A 170 -11.99 -6.68 -1.90
C PHE A 170 -11.47 -5.34 -2.42
N LEU A 171 -10.72 -4.58 -1.62
CA LEU A 171 -10.13 -3.31 -2.04
C LEU A 171 -8.96 -3.51 -3.02
N ALA A 172 -8.31 -4.67 -3.00
CA ALA A 172 -7.23 -5.03 -3.92
C ALA A 172 -7.73 -5.76 -5.19
N GLY A 173 -9.04 -5.79 -5.44
CA GLY A 173 -9.64 -6.44 -6.61
C GLY A 173 -9.80 -7.95 -6.45
N GLY A 174 -9.81 -8.47 -5.24
CA GLY A 174 -10.12 -9.86 -4.92
C GLY A 174 -11.60 -10.16 -5.16
N SER A 175 -11.90 -10.91 -6.21
CA SER A 175 -13.21 -11.52 -6.49
C SER A 175 -13.09 -13.03 -6.44
#